data_02191cde40d58c58f9d73815260d23f9
#
_entry.id   02191cde40d58c58f9d73815260d23f9
#
_cell.length_a   1.000
_cell.length_b   1.000
_cell.length_c   1.000
_cell.angle_alpha   90.00
_cell.angle_beta   90.00
_cell.angle_gamma   90.00
#
_symmetry.space_group_name_H-M   'P 1'
#
loop_
_entity.id
_entity.type
_entity.pdbx_description
1 polymer ?
#
loop_
_entity_poly.entity_id
_entity_poly.type
_entity_poly.pdbx_seq_one_letter_code
_entity_poly.pdbx_strand_id
1 'polypeptide(L)'
;MTVFLGIMTAMAPLSTDMYLPALPELGGDFGISASLTQLTLTMTMLGMAFGQIFMGPLSDRFGRKLPLLVGMIVFTAASAGACLSENITSFLVFRFLQGFSGASGIVIARAIARDVAEGPELTRFFAVLMLVNGLAPIAAPVIGGQILRFTSWRGIFALLVIVGIAQFVSTVIYRETLKKEERQQSIAKSFAKFP
;
A
#
# COMPACT_ATOMS: atom_id res chain seq x y z
N MET A 1 -8.90 -4.78 -15.98
CA MET A 1 -9.33 -4.75 -14.57
C MET A 1 -8.41 -5.60 -13.69
N THR A 2 -8.22 -6.88 -13.97
CA THR A 2 -7.43 -7.81 -13.14
C THR A 2 -5.99 -7.35 -12.89
N VAL A 3 -5.29 -6.87 -13.91
CA VAL A 3 -3.91 -6.35 -13.79
C VAL A 3 -3.88 -5.11 -12.87
N PHE A 4 -4.82 -4.19 -13.03
CA PHE A 4 -4.95 -3.00 -12.18
C PHE A 4 -5.11 -3.38 -10.70
N LEU A 5 -6.05 -4.29 -10.40
CA LEU A 5 -6.29 -4.78 -9.03
C LEU A 5 -5.07 -5.54 -8.48
N GLY A 6 -4.40 -6.33 -9.33
CA GLY A 6 -3.16 -7.03 -8.95
C GLY A 6 -2.05 -6.06 -8.54
N ILE A 7 -1.78 -5.02 -9.32
CA ILE A 7 -0.77 -4.02 -8.99
C ILE A 7 -1.13 -3.27 -7.69
N MET A 8 -2.41 -2.94 -7.50
CA MET A 8 -2.88 -2.32 -6.25
C MET A 8 -2.54 -3.15 -5.02
N THR A 9 -2.79 -4.46 -5.07
CA THR A 9 -2.52 -5.34 -3.92
C THR A 9 -1.03 -5.59 -3.72
N ALA A 10 -0.21 -5.52 -4.77
CA ALA A 10 1.24 -5.69 -4.67
C ALA A 10 1.95 -4.52 -3.97
N MET A 11 1.33 -3.33 -3.89
CA MET A 11 1.97 -2.15 -3.27
C MET A 11 2.40 -2.38 -1.82
N ALA A 12 1.59 -3.11 -1.04
CA ALA A 12 1.91 -3.38 0.36
C ALA A 12 3.17 -4.27 0.50
N PRO A 13 3.26 -5.48 -0.09
CA PRO A 13 4.49 -6.26 -0.04
C PRO A 13 5.67 -5.56 -0.71
N LEU A 14 5.48 -4.79 -1.78
CA LEU A 14 6.57 -4.00 -2.36
C LEU A 14 7.11 -2.97 -1.36
N SER A 15 6.24 -2.29 -0.61
CA SER A 15 6.67 -1.29 0.36
C SER A 15 7.28 -1.88 1.65
N THR A 16 6.95 -3.12 2.02
CA THR A 16 7.47 -3.78 3.22
C THR A 16 8.70 -4.63 2.92
N ASP A 17 8.67 -5.42 1.85
CA ASP A 17 9.64 -6.49 1.65
C ASP A 17 10.79 -6.09 0.72
N MET A 18 10.56 -5.13 -0.19
CA MET A 18 11.57 -4.70 -1.15
C MET A 18 12.76 -4.01 -0.47
N TYR A 19 12.57 -3.37 0.68
CA TYR A 19 13.67 -2.70 1.38
C TYR A 19 14.33 -3.56 2.46
N LEU A 20 13.87 -4.80 2.72
CA LEU A 20 14.49 -5.70 3.68
C LEU A 20 16.01 -5.87 3.49
N PRO A 21 16.51 -6.05 2.26
CA PRO A 21 17.97 -6.15 2.03
C PRO A 21 18.74 -4.86 2.37
N ALA A 22 18.06 -3.72 2.43
CA ALA A 22 18.66 -2.41 2.72
C ALA A 22 18.73 -2.07 4.21
N LEU A 23 18.14 -2.88 5.10
CA LEU A 23 18.11 -2.61 6.53
C LEU A 23 19.50 -2.39 7.16
N PRO A 24 20.54 -3.19 6.84
CA PRO A 24 21.86 -2.96 7.40
C PRO A 24 22.47 -1.61 6.98
N GLU A 25 22.33 -1.24 5.71
CA GLU A 25 22.79 0.04 5.19
C GLU A 25 22.05 1.22 5.84
N LEU A 26 20.72 1.13 5.94
CA LEU A 26 19.89 2.14 6.60
C LEU A 26 20.26 2.32 8.07
N GLY A 27 20.51 1.23 8.78
CA GLY A 27 20.96 1.26 10.16
C GLY A 27 22.32 1.97 10.31
N GLY A 28 23.25 1.73 9.39
CA GLY A 28 24.54 2.39 9.32
C GLY A 28 24.44 3.89 9.02
N ASP A 29 23.63 4.27 8.02
CA ASP A 29 23.44 5.66 7.61
C ASP A 29 22.83 6.53 8.71
N PHE A 30 21.86 6.01 9.45
CA PHE A 30 21.26 6.72 10.59
C PHE A 30 22.03 6.55 11.92
N GLY A 31 23.05 5.69 11.97
CA GLY A 31 23.82 5.41 13.18
C GLY A 31 22.96 4.80 14.31
N ILE A 32 22.02 3.92 13.97
CA ILE A 32 21.03 3.37 14.91
C ILE A 32 21.21 1.86 15.12
N SER A 33 20.65 1.37 16.23
CA SER A 33 20.68 -0.06 16.57
C SER A 33 19.80 -0.88 15.61
N ALA A 34 20.10 -2.18 15.51
CA ALA A 34 19.28 -3.13 14.74
C ALA A 34 17.80 -3.14 15.19
N SER A 35 17.53 -2.96 16.49
CA SER A 35 16.16 -2.89 17.02
C SER A 35 15.41 -1.67 16.50
N LEU A 36 16.05 -0.51 16.45
CA LEU A 36 15.47 0.72 15.89
C LEU A 36 15.28 0.59 14.37
N THR A 37 16.19 -0.08 13.68
CA THR A 37 16.04 -0.37 12.25
C THR A 37 14.83 -1.27 12.00
N GLN A 38 14.62 -2.31 12.80
CA GLN A 38 13.43 -3.17 12.69
C GLN A 38 12.13 -2.43 13.03
N LEU A 39 12.17 -1.42 13.90
CA LEU A 39 11.01 -0.58 14.21
C LEU A 39 10.44 0.10 12.94
N THR A 40 11.25 0.34 11.94
CA THR A 40 10.79 0.91 10.65
C THR A 40 9.81 -0.01 9.92
N LEU A 41 10.00 -1.34 10.00
CA LEU A 41 9.05 -2.34 9.52
C LEU A 41 7.77 -2.32 10.36
N THR A 42 7.94 -2.33 11.67
CA THR A 42 6.82 -2.31 12.62
C THR A 42 5.92 -1.10 12.39
N MET A 43 6.49 0.09 12.18
CA MET A 43 5.72 1.30 11.90
C MET A 43 4.92 1.21 10.60
N THR A 44 5.48 0.59 9.56
CA THR A 44 4.75 0.36 8.31
C THR A 44 3.60 -0.63 8.51
N MET A 45 3.84 -1.72 9.24
CA MET A 45 2.81 -2.73 9.53
C MET A 45 1.70 -2.15 10.41
N LEU A 46 2.04 -1.34 11.42
CA LEU A 46 1.07 -0.62 12.24
C LEU A 46 0.23 0.34 11.37
N GLY A 47 0.90 1.15 10.54
CA GLY A 47 0.20 2.02 9.59
C GLY A 47 -0.78 1.23 8.72
N MET A 48 -0.35 0.09 8.18
CA MET A 48 -1.17 -0.78 7.36
C MET A 48 -2.37 -1.36 8.13
N ALA A 49 -2.17 -1.80 9.37
CA ALA A 49 -3.24 -2.32 10.22
C ALA A 49 -4.32 -1.25 10.47
N PHE A 50 -3.91 -0.05 10.87
CA PHE A 50 -4.83 1.08 11.02
C PHE A 50 -5.51 1.44 9.70
N GLY A 51 -4.75 1.52 8.61
CA GLY A 51 -5.30 1.83 7.29
C GLY A 51 -6.38 0.85 6.86
N GLN A 52 -6.21 -0.46 7.11
CA GLN A 52 -7.22 -1.46 6.76
C GLN A 52 -8.54 -1.26 7.51
N ILE A 53 -8.49 -0.82 8.78
CA ILE A 53 -9.71 -0.55 9.57
C ILE A 53 -10.50 0.63 8.98
N PHE A 54 -9.81 1.69 8.57
CA PHE A 54 -10.46 2.92 8.11
C PHE A 54 -10.83 2.91 6.63
N MET A 55 -10.02 2.28 5.76
CA MET A 55 -10.20 2.33 4.31
C MET A 55 -11.46 1.59 3.83
N GLY A 56 -11.89 0.54 4.52
CA GLY A 56 -13.14 -0.17 4.21
C GLY A 56 -14.36 0.77 4.30
N PRO A 57 -14.72 1.22 5.51
CA PRO A 57 -15.86 2.15 5.73
C PRO A 57 -15.76 3.43 4.89
N LEU A 58 -14.54 3.96 4.72
CA LEU A 58 -14.32 5.18 3.94
C LEU A 58 -14.68 4.97 2.46
N SER A 59 -14.27 3.81 1.89
CA SER A 59 -14.55 3.47 0.50
C SER A 59 -16.03 3.13 0.27
N ASP A 60 -16.72 2.59 1.27
CA ASP A 60 -18.15 2.32 1.21
C ASP A 60 -18.99 3.61 1.26
N ARG A 61 -18.48 4.64 1.94
CA ARG A 61 -19.16 5.94 2.06
C ARG A 61 -18.93 6.85 0.86
N PHE A 62 -17.67 7.02 0.45
CA PHE A 62 -17.28 8.02 -0.56
C PHE A 62 -17.13 7.43 -1.96
N GLY A 63 -17.30 6.11 -2.13
CA GLY A 63 -17.00 5.38 -3.36
C GLY A 63 -15.57 4.87 -3.36
N ARG A 64 -15.24 4.00 -4.30
CA ARG A 64 -13.93 3.33 -4.37
C ARG A 64 -12.82 4.27 -4.83
N LYS A 65 -13.13 5.12 -5.80
CA LYS A 65 -12.13 5.96 -6.50
C LYS A 65 -11.51 7.02 -5.60
N LEU A 66 -12.31 7.77 -4.85
CA LEU A 66 -11.81 8.92 -4.07
C LEU A 66 -10.84 8.52 -2.96
N PRO A 67 -11.17 7.56 -2.04
CA PRO A 67 -10.23 7.13 -1.03
C PRO A 67 -8.95 6.49 -1.61
N LEU A 68 -9.08 5.83 -2.76
CA LEU A 68 -7.94 5.27 -3.46
C LEU A 68 -7.00 6.36 -4.00
N LEU A 69 -7.53 7.40 -4.64
CA LEU A 69 -6.75 8.55 -5.13
C LEU A 69 -6.01 9.24 -3.98
N VAL A 70 -6.71 9.52 -2.88
CA VAL A 70 -6.10 10.13 -1.69
C VAL A 70 -5.02 9.20 -1.11
N GLY A 71 -5.30 7.90 -1.03
CA GLY A 71 -4.33 6.90 -0.59
C GLY A 71 -3.06 6.91 -1.45
N MET A 72 -3.19 6.97 -2.79
CA MET A 72 -2.03 7.00 -3.69
C MET A 72 -1.22 8.30 -3.57
N ILE A 73 -1.87 9.44 -3.39
CA ILE A 73 -1.19 10.72 -3.13
C ILE A 73 -0.38 10.63 -1.84
N VAL A 74 -1.00 10.18 -0.75
CA VAL A 74 -0.34 10.06 0.56
C VAL A 74 0.80 9.03 0.49
N PHE A 75 0.59 7.89 -0.17
CA PHE A 75 1.63 6.88 -0.37
C PHE A 75 2.85 7.43 -1.11
N THR A 76 2.60 8.15 -2.20
CA THR A 76 3.68 8.74 -3.02
C THR A 76 4.43 9.82 -2.24
N ALA A 77 3.71 10.70 -1.54
CA ALA A 77 4.31 11.73 -0.71
C ALA A 77 5.10 11.14 0.47
N ALA A 78 4.57 10.11 1.13
CA ALA A 78 5.24 9.41 2.21
C ALA A 78 6.49 8.66 1.72
N SER A 79 6.44 8.05 0.54
CA SER A 79 7.61 7.41 -0.08
C SER A 79 8.68 8.42 -0.43
N ALA A 80 8.32 9.58 -0.97
CA ALA A 80 9.24 10.68 -1.24
C ALA A 80 9.84 11.24 0.07
N GLY A 81 9.02 11.44 1.09
CA GLY A 81 9.48 11.87 2.41
C GLY A 81 10.43 10.87 3.07
N ALA A 82 10.16 9.56 2.95
CA ALA A 82 11.07 8.51 3.41
C ALA A 82 12.40 8.54 2.64
N CYS A 83 12.36 8.70 1.32
CA CYS A 83 13.56 8.82 0.46
C CYS A 83 14.46 10.00 0.88
N LEU A 84 13.86 11.12 1.26
CA LEU A 84 14.54 12.36 1.63
C LEU A 84 14.81 12.51 3.13
N SER A 85 14.48 11.51 3.94
CA SER A 85 14.64 11.58 5.39
C SER A 85 16.12 11.64 5.78
N GLU A 86 16.44 12.59 6.67
CA GLU A 86 17.78 12.81 7.24
C GLU A 86 17.92 12.24 8.65
N ASN A 87 16.81 11.87 9.28
CA ASN A 87 16.80 11.31 10.63
C ASN A 87 15.75 10.19 10.77
N ILE A 88 15.97 9.30 11.73
CA ILE A 88 15.12 8.12 11.94
C ILE A 88 13.68 8.49 12.33
N THR A 89 13.47 9.57 13.08
CA THR A 89 12.13 9.95 13.53
C THR A 89 11.23 10.33 12.36
N SER A 90 11.72 11.19 11.45
CA SER A 90 10.98 11.55 10.24
C SER A 90 10.74 10.32 9.35
N PHE A 91 11.74 9.45 9.22
CA PHE A 91 11.62 8.21 8.48
C PHE A 91 10.51 7.30 9.04
N LEU A 92 10.44 7.09 10.37
CA LEU A 92 9.40 6.29 11.02
C LEU A 92 8.00 6.86 10.77
N VAL A 93 7.83 8.18 10.81
CA VAL A 93 6.54 8.82 10.51
C VAL A 93 6.13 8.56 9.06
N PHE A 94 7.05 8.74 8.11
CA PHE A 94 6.75 8.45 6.70
C PHE A 94 6.48 6.98 6.45
N ARG A 95 7.16 6.07 7.14
CA ARG A 95 6.88 4.63 7.06
C ARG A 95 5.48 4.28 7.56
N PHE A 96 5.04 4.90 8.66
CA PHE A 96 3.67 4.73 9.14
C PHE A 96 2.64 5.24 8.12
N LEU A 97 2.82 6.46 7.61
CA LEU A 97 1.93 7.05 6.60
C LEU A 97 1.89 6.23 5.29
N GLN A 98 3.05 5.71 4.87
CA GLN A 98 3.17 4.84 3.70
C GLN A 98 2.38 3.54 3.89
N GLY A 99 2.50 2.89 5.06
CA GLY A 99 1.72 1.70 5.39
C GLY A 99 0.22 1.99 5.46
N PHE A 100 -0.16 3.06 6.16
CA PHE A 100 -1.56 3.49 6.30
C PHE A 100 -2.23 3.70 4.94
N SER A 101 -1.57 4.43 4.06
CA SER A 101 -2.09 4.74 2.72
C SER A 101 -2.03 3.54 1.77
N GLY A 102 -0.98 2.71 1.86
CA GLY A 102 -0.82 1.48 1.08
C GLY A 102 -1.92 0.45 1.35
N ALA A 103 -2.51 0.44 2.55
CA ALA A 103 -3.66 -0.39 2.89
C ALA A 103 -4.87 -0.14 1.99
N SER A 104 -5.02 1.07 1.44
CA SER A 104 -6.10 1.40 0.50
C SER A 104 -6.10 0.50 -0.73
N GLY A 105 -4.92 0.18 -1.26
CA GLY A 105 -4.76 -0.73 -2.40
C GLY A 105 -5.33 -2.12 -2.12
N ILE A 106 -5.00 -2.71 -0.96
CA ILE A 106 -5.45 -4.05 -0.59
C ILE A 106 -6.96 -4.10 -0.35
N VAL A 107 -7.46 -3.16 0.45
CA VAL A 107 -8.87 -3.16 0.88
C VAL A 107 -9.78 -2.84 -0.29
N ILE A 108 -9.46 -1.78 -1.03
CA ILE A 108 -10.32 -1.30 -2.11
C ILE A 108 -10.25 -2.23 -3.32
N ALA A 109 -9.12 -2.88 -3.62
CA ALA A 109 -9.05 -3.88 -4.68
C ALA A 109 -10.01 -5.05 -4.44
N ARG A 110 -10.10 -5.54 -3.19
CA ARG A 110 -11.05 -6.59 -2.82
C ARG A 110 -12.50 -6.12 -2.90
N ALA A 111 -12.76 -4.87 -2.54
CA ALA A 111 -14.09 -4.28 -2.66
C ALA A 111 -14.51 -4.13 -4.12
N ILE A 112 -13.64 -3.59 -4.98
CA ILE A 112 -13.88 -3.49 -6.42
C ILE A 112 -14.16 -4.87 -7.05
N ALA A 113 -13.38 -5.90 -6.67
CA ALA A 113 -13.61 -7.25 -7.20
C ALA A 113 -15.03 -7.75 -6.89
N ARG A 114 -15.56 -7.44 -5.70
CA ARG A 114 -16.94 -7.77 -5.31
C ARG A 114 -17.99 -6.91 -6.00
N ASP A 115 -17.65 -5.66 -6.34
CA ASP A 115 -18.58 -4.75 -7.01
C ASP A 115 -18.77 -5.10 -8.51
N VAL A 116 -17.78 -5.80 -9.13
CA VAL A 116 -17.77 -6.06 -10.59
C VAL A 116 -17.97 -7.52 -10.98
N ALA A 117 -17.91 -8.45 -10.04
CA ALA A 117 -17.99 -9.88 -10.34
C ALA A 117 -18.75 -10.66 -9.27
N GLU A 118 -19.40 -11.75 -9.70
CA GLU A 118 -20.13 -12.69 -8.84
C GLU A 118 -19.75 -14.13 -9.18
N GLY A 119 -20.07 -15.07 -8.27
CA GLY A 119 -19.89 -16.50 -8.49
C GLY A 119 -18.49 -16.92 -8.91
N PRO A 120 -18.35 -17.75 -9.97
CA PRO A 120 -17.03 -18.24 -10.41
C PRO A 120 -16.06 -17.15 -10.86
N GLU A 121 -16.56 -16.05 -11.40
CA GLU A 121 -15.73 -14.92 -11.84
C GLU A 121 -15.10 -14.20 -10.64
N LEU A 122 -15.86 -13.98 -9.59
CA LEU A 122 -15.34 -13.41 -8.33
C LEU A 122 -14.25 -14.30 -7.74
N THR A 123 -14.45 -15.63 -7.75
CA THR A 123 -13.45 -16.60 -7.30
C THR A 123 -12.15 -16.47 -8.11
N ARG A 124 -12.24 -16.28 -9.43
CA ARG A 124 -11.08 -16.07 -10.29
C ARG A 124 -10.34 -14.76 -9.96
N PHE A 125 -11.07 -13.67 -9.71
CA PHE A 125 -10.45 -12.40 -9.26
C PHE A 125 -9.67 -12.60 -7.96
N PHE A 126 -10.29 -13.20 -6.94
CA PHE A 126 -9.61 -13.46 -5.68
C PHE A 126 -8.40 -14.39 -5.83
N ALA A 127 -8.47 -15.41 -6.69
CA ALA A 127 -7.33 -16.28 -6.96
C ALA A 127 -6.14 -15.51 -7.53
N VAL A 128 -6.37 -14.56 -8.46
CA VAL A 128 -5.31 -13.71 -8.98
C VAL A 128 -4.77 -12.76 -7.91
N LEU A 129 -5.63 -12.14 -7.11
CA LEU A 129 -5.17 -11.27 -6.01
C LEU A 129 -4.34 -12.05 -5.00
N MET A 130 -4.73 -13.29 -4.66
CA MET A 130 -3.96 -14.16 -3.77
C MET A 130 -2.63 -14.57 -4.40
N LEU A 131 -2.60 -14.89 -5.69
CA LEU A 131 -1.37 -15.21 -6.41
C LEU A 131 -0.38 -14.03 -6.36
N VAL A 132 -0.85 -12.82 -6.64
CA VAL A 132 -0.01 -11.60 -6.55
C VAL A 132 0.50 -11.39 -5.13
N ASN A 133 -0.37 -11.49 -4.12
CA ASN A 133 0.02 -11.34 -2.72
C ASN A 133 1.01 -12.44 -2.24
N GLY A 134 0.99 -13.62 -2.84
CA GLY A 134 1.94 -14.70 -2.54
C GLY A 134 3.28 -14.52 -3.26
N LEU A 135 3.26 -14.06 -4.53
CA LEU A 135 4.49 -13.89 -5.33
C LEU A 135 5.23 -12.58 -5.03
N ALA A 136 4.51 -11.51 -4.71
CA ALA A 136 5.12 -10.20 -4.47
C ALA A 136 6.13 -10.21 -3.31
N PRO A 137 5.88 -10.84 -2.14
CA PRO A 137 6.87 -10.94 -1.07
C PRO A 137 8.13 -11.73 -1.44
N ILE A 138 8.03 -12.65 -2.40
CA ILE A 138 9.19 -13.41 -2.90
C ILE A 138 10.00 -12.56 -3.88
N ALA A 139 9.33 -11.85 -4.78
CA ALA A 139 9.97 -11.03 -5.79
C ALA A 139 10.53 -9.72 -5.22
N ALA A 140 9.85 -9.11 -4.25
CA ALA A 140 10.20 -7.80 -3.71
C ALA A 140 11.63 -7.72 -3.14
N PRO A 141 12.11 -8.63 -2.27
CA PRO A 141 13.49 -8.58 -1.77
C PRO A 141 14.53 -8.79 -2.89
N VAL A 142 14.21 -9.62 -3.89
CA VAL A 142 15.10 -9.84 -5.04
C VAL A 142 15.25 -8.56 -5.85
N ILE A 143 14.14 -7.88 -6.14
CA ILE A 143 14.14 -6.57 -6.83
C ILE A 143 14.90 -5.54 -5.99
N GLY A 144 14.63 -5.46 -4.69
CA GLY A 144 15.32 -4.56 -3.77
C GLY A 144 16.83 -4.79 -3.75
N GLY A 145 17.26 -6.06 -3.65
CA GLY A 145 18.67 -6.42 -3.69
C GLY A 145 19.36 -6.06 -5.02
N GLN A 146 18.67 -6.14 -6.17
CA GLN A 146 19.22 -5.68 -7.44
C GLN A 146 19.35 -4.15 -7.48
N ILE A 147 18.38 -3.42 -6.97
CA ILE A 147 18.44 -1.95 -6.89
C ILE A 147 19.65 -1.49 -6.08
N LEU A 148 19.91 -2.13 -4.95
CA LEU A 148 21.06 -1.82 -4.07
C LEU A 148 22.43 -2.04 -4.72
N ARG A 149 22.52 -2.76 -5.82
CA ARG A 149 23.79 -2.85 -6.60
C ARG A 149 24.14 -1.55 -7.32
N PHE A 150 23.15 -0.70 -7.59
CA PHE A 150 23.32 0.51 -8.38
C PHE A 150 23.06 1.79 -7.59
N THR A 151 22.42 1.68 -6.43
CA THR A 151 22.02 2.83 -5.61
C THR A 151 21.92 2.43 -4.14
N SER A 152 21.73 3.41 -3.25
CA SER A 152 21.49 3.20 -1.82
C SER A 152 20.04 2.78 -1.53
N TRP A 153 19.73 2.54 -0.24
CA TRP A 153 18.38 2.29 0.24
C TRP A 153 17.36 3.36 -0.22
N ARG A 154 17.80 4.59 -0.44
CA ARG A 154 16.96 5.70 -0.96
C ARG A 154 16.41 5.39 -2.36
N GLY A 155 17.16 4.69 -3.21
CA GLY A 155 16.72 4.28 -4.53
C GLY A 155 15.50 3.37 -4.52
N ILE A 156 15.35 2.55 -3.48
CA ILE A 156 14.15 1.71 -3.30
C ILE A 156 12.91 2.59 -3.07
N PHE A 157 13.03 3.63 -2.23
CA PHE A 157 11.94 4.57 -2.00
C PHE A 157 11.63 5.44 -3.22
N ALA A 158 12.66 5.81 -4.00
CA ALA A 158 12.47 6.50 -5.28
C ALA A 158 11.67 5.63 -6.29
N LEU A 159 11.95 4.33 -6.36
CA LEU A 159 11.12 3.41 -7.15
C LEU A 159 9.68 3.33 -6.63
N LEU A 160 9.48 3.32 -5.32
CA LEU A 160 8.12 3.33 -4.72
C LEU A 160 7.36 4.62 -5.05
N VAL A 161 8.04 5.76 -5.17
CA VAL A 161 7.44 7.01 -5.69
C VAL A 161 6.95 6.82 -7.13
N ILE A 162 7.77 6.23 -8.01
CA ILE A 162 7.40 5.98 -9.40
C ILE A 162 6.19 5.03 -9.47
N VAL A 163 6.20 3.95 -8.69
CA VAL A 163 5.07 3.01 -8.59
C VAL A 163 3.81 3.71 -8.08
N GLY A 164 3.93 4.56 -7.06
CA GLY A 164 2.83 5.35 -6.51
C GLY A 164 2.22 6.31 -7.55
N ILE A 165 3.06 7.00 -8.33
CA ILE A 165 2.60 7.88 -9.43
C ILE A 165 1.91 7.06 -10.52
N ALA A 166 2.49 5.95 -10.95
CA ALA A 166 1.89 5.08 -11.97
C ALA A 166 0.52 4.56 -11.51
N GLN A 167 0.40 4.20 -10.23
CA GLN A 167 -0.86 3.74 -9.65
C GLN A 167 -1.88 4.87 -9.50
N PHE A 168 -1.43 6.08 -9.15
CA PHE A 168 -2.28 7.26 -9.13
C PHE A 168 -2.87 7.53 -10.53
N VAL A 169 -2.04 7.56 -11.57
CA VAL A 169 -2.48 7.76 -12.95
C VAL A 169 -3.48 6.67 -13.38
N SER A 170 -3.19 5.41 -13.06
CA SER A 170 -4.09 4.28 -13.33
C SER A 170 -5.44 4.46 -12.63
N THR A 171 -5.43 4.98 -11.39
CA THR A 171 -6.65 5.25 -10.61
C THR A 171 -7.45 6.42 -11.17
N VAL A 172 -6.79 7.44 -11.74
CA VAL A 172 -7.49 8.56 -12.41
C VAL A 172 -8.29 8.04 -13.60
N ILE A 173 -7.72 7.12 -14.38
CA ILE A 173 -8.36 6.50 -15.57
C ILE A 173 -9.48 5.53 -15.14
N TYR A 174 -9.35 4.93 -13.96
CA TYR A 174 -10.34 3.99 -13.43
C TYR A 174 -11.73 4.65 -13.29
N ARG A 175 -12.77 3.91 -13.68
CA ARG A 175 -14.18 4.35 -13.50
C ARG A 175 -14.71 3.81 -12.17
N GLU A 176 -15.43 4.67 -11.44
CA GLU A 176 -16.09 4.29 -10.19
C GLU A 176 -17.03 3.10 -10.39
N THR A 177 -16.90 2.08 -9.53
CA THR A 177 -17.71 0.86 -9.59
C THR A 177 -18.88 0.87 -8.62
N LEU A 178 -18.75 1.58 -7.49
CA LEU A 178 -19.80 1.63 -6.48
C LEU A 178 -20.89 2.64 -6.87
N LYS A 179 -22.13 2.16 -7.04
CA LYS A 179 -23.27 3.00 -7.35
C LYS A 179 -23.58 3.97 -6.20
N LYS A 180 -24.08 5.16 -6.53
CA LYS A 180 -24.38 6.21 -5.53
C LYS A 180 -25.39 5.75 -4.48
N GLU A 181 -26.35 4.93 -4.88
CA GLU A 181 -27.40 4.39 -4.01
C GLU A 181 -26.87 3.42 -2.97
N GLU A 182 -25.76 2.71 -3.27
CA GLU A 182 -25.15 1.71 -2.41
C GLU A 182 -24.15 2.31 -1.42
N ARG A 183 -23.81 3.61 -1.58
CA ARG A 183 -22.87 4.29 -0.68
C ARG A 183 -23.46 4.44 0.71
N GLN A 184 -22.75 3.99 1.72
CA GLN A 184 -23.21 4.13 3.10
C GLN A 184 -23.20 5.59 3.54
N GLN A 185 -24.31 6.06 4.07
CA GLN A 185 -24.48 7.46 4.49
C GLN A 185 -23.75 7.82 5.78
N SER A 186 -23.31 6.84 6.57
CA SER A 186 -22.65 7.10 7.86
C SER A 186 -21.53 6.12 8.16
N ILE A 187 -20.34 6.66 8.48
CA ILE A 187 -19.20 5.88 8.94
C ILE A 187 -19.54 5.12 10.24
N ALA A 188 -20.29 5.76 11.15
CA ALA A 188 -20.69 5.15 12.42
C ALA A 188 -21.52 3.87 12.21
N LYS A 189 -22.42 3.84 11.22
CA LYS A 189 -23.17 2.63 10.87
C LYS A 189 -22.30 1.54 10.27
N SER A 190 -21.22 1.89 9.59
CA SER A 190 -20.26 0.92 9.05
C SER A 190 -19.46 0.24 10.15
N PHE A 191 -19.03 0.99 11.16
CA PHE A 191 -18.31 0.43 12.32
C PHE A 191 -19.23 -0.42 13.21
N ALA A 192 -20.53 -0.10 13.32
CA ALA A 192 -21.49 -0.88 14.09
C ALA A 192 -21.80 -2.28 13.49
N LYS A 193 -21.37 -2.57 12.26
CA LYS A 193 -21.50 -3.89 11.63
C LYS A 193 -20.34 -4.84 11.91
N PHE A 194 -19.29 -4.40 12.59
CA PHE A 194 -18.25 -5.30 13.07
C PHE A 194 -18.70 -5.90 14.41
N PRO A 195 -18.76 -7.24 14.51
CA PRO A 195 -19.09 -7.93 15.77
C PRO A 195 -17.99 -7.71 16.83
#